data_5517278fc6877aa9163d4dd140aa8299
#
_entry.id   5517278fc6877aa9163d4dd140aa8299
#
_cell.length_a   1.000
_cell.length_b   1.000
_cell.length_c   1.000
_cell.angle_alpha   90.00
_cell.angle_beta   90.00
_cell.angle_gamma   90.00
#
_symmetry.space_group_name_H-M   'P 1'
#
loop_
_entity.id
_entity.type
_entity.pdbx_description
1 polymer ?
#
loop_
_entity_poly.entity_id
_entity_poly.type
_entity_poly.pdbx_seq_one_letter_code
_entity_poly.pdbx_strand_id
1 'polypeptide(L)'
;MFIKLFKINRRQTLEGEQFYLSEISVNASQISFMSENHDLKQMLNEGKLNLNINKNANFTDLRLNNSNEITVIGSPSIIESKILTSSKTLLKG
;
A
#
# COMPACT_ATOMS: atom_id res chain seq x y z
N MET A 1 -7.33 15.10 5.15
CA MET A 1 -6.50 14.19 5.94
C MET A 1 -5.66 13.32 5.02
N PHE A 2 -4.34 13.38 5.18
CA PHE A 2 -3.42 12.60 4.35
C PHE A 2 -2.65 11.62 5.23
N ILE A 3 -2.46 10.41 4.71
CA ILE A 3 -1.62 9.39 5.35
C ILE A 3 -0.47 9.05 4.42
N LYS A 4 0.70 8.76 5.00
CA LYS A 4 1.89 8.38 4.23
C LYS A 4 1.94 6.86 4.11
N LEU A 5 2.12 6.39 2.88
CA LEU A 5 2.20 4.98 2.57
C LEU A 5 3.31 4.76 1.56
N PHE A 6 3.77 3.52 1.45
CA PHE A 6 4.71 3.11 0.42
C PHE A 6 3.96 2.35 -0.66
N LYS A 7 3.95 2.92 -1.85
CA LYS A 7 3.31 2.33 -3.02
C LYS A 7 4.28 1.39 -3.71
N ILE A 8 3.78 0.23 -4.14
CA ILE A 8 4.54 -0.69 -4.97
C ILE A 8 4.25 -0.37 -6.42
N ASN A 9 5.31 -0.13 -7.19
CA ASN A 9 5.23 0.15 -8.62
C ASN A 9 5.85 -1.00 -9.39
N ARG A 10 5.35 -1.22 -10.60
CA ARG A 10 5.86 -2.22 -11.52
C ARG A 10 6.47 -1.54 -12.72
N ARG A 11 7.58 -2.10 -13.20
CA ARG A 11 8.22 -1.65 -14.42
C ARG A 11 8.56 -2.85 -15.27
N GLN A 12 8.16 -2.82 -16.54
CA GLN A 12 8.55 -3.85 -17.48
C GLN A 12 9.91 -3.49 -18.07
N THR A 13 10.86 -4.41 -17.99
CA THR A 13 12.19 -4.24 -18.56
C THR A 13 12.49 -5.38 -19.51
N LEU A 14 13.61 -5.28 -20.23
CA LEU A 14 14.05 -6.36 -21.13
C LEU A 14 14.39 -7.63 -20.35
N GLU A 15 14.73 -7.49 -19.07
CA GLU A 15 15.06 -8.63 -18.21
C GLU A 15 13.84 -9.19 -17.46
N GLY A 16 12.66 -8.60 -17.68
CA GLY A 16 11.42 -9.00 -17.04
C GLY A 16 10.82 -7.88 -16.21
N GLU A 17 9.90 -8.24 -15.34
CA GLU A 17 9.18 -7.30 -14.50
C GLU A 17 10.01 -6.94 -13.26
N GLN A 18 10.10 -5.66 -12.98
CA GLN A 18 10.76 -5.14 -11.79
C GLN A 18 9.78 -4.38 -10.92
N PHE A 19 9.99 -4.46 -9.60
CA PHE A 19 9.18 -3.75 -8.62
C PHE A 19 10.04 -2.69 -7.94
N TYR A 20 9.44 -1.56 -7.61
CA TYR A 20 10.12 -0.51 -6.84
C TYR A 20 9.10 0.23 -5.98
N LEU A 21 9.60 0.85 -4.90
CA LEU A 21 8.76 1.55 -3.94
C LEU A 21 8.82 3.05 -4.15
N SER A 22 7.71 3.73 -3.87
CA SER A 22 7.69 5.18 -3.77
C SER A 22 6.82 5.58 -2.58
N GLU A 23 7.29 6.58 -1.83
CA GLU A 23 6.49 7.14 -0.75
C GLU A 23 5.42 8.05 -1.35
N ILE A 24 4.19 7.88 -0.89
CA ILE A 24 3.06 8.68 -1.35
C ILE A 24 2.26 9.18 -0.16
N SER A 25 1.55 10.27 -0.36
CA SER A 25 0.55 10.76 0.59
C SER A 25 -0.82 10.57 -0.03
N VAL A 26 -1.68 9.86 0.67
CA VAL A 26 -3.02 9.54 0.18
C VAL A 26 -4.04 10.27 1.04
N ASN A 27 -4.99 10.94 0.41
CA ASN A 27 -6.10 11.53 1.13
C ASN A 27 -7.04 10.40 1.55
N ALA A 28 -7.13 10.15 2.85
CA ALA A 28 -7.91 9.05 3.40
C ALA A 28 -9.38 9.12 2.99
N SER A 29 -9.91 10.32 2.82
CA SER A 29 -11.32 10.49 2.43
C SER A 29 -11.59 10.06 0.98
N GLN A 30 -10.54 9.87 0.18
CA GLN A 30 -10.67 9.41 -1.21
C GLN A 30 -10.59 7.89 -1.34
N ILE A 31 -10.36 7.18 -0.26
CA ILE A 31 -10.31 5.71 -0.30
C ILE A 31 -11.72 5.16 -0.24
N SER A 32 -12.14 4.47 -1.30
CA SER A 32 -13.48 3.87 -1.35
C SER A 32 -13.50 2.47 -0.75
N PHE A 33 -12.46 1.66 -0.97
CA PHE A 33 -12.31 0.39 -0.26
C PHE A 33 -10.88 -0.12 -0.31
N MET A 34 -10.59 -1.07 0.57
CA MET A 34 -9.29 -1.71 0.70
C MET A 34 -9.47 -3.23 0.68
N SER A 35 -8.54 -3.93 0.03
CA SER A 35 -8.52 -5.38 0.07
C SER A 35 -7.08 -5.88 0.12
N GLU A 36 -6.86 -7.00 0.80
CA GLU A 36 -5.54 -7.59 0.89
C GLU A 36 -5.10 -8.14 -0.47
N ASN A 37 -3.84 -7.88 -0.84
CA ASN A 37 -3.27 -8.43 -2.07
C ASN A 37 -2.48 -9.69 -1.73
N HIS A 38 -3.11 -10.84 -1.93
CA HIS A 38 -2.51 -12.13 -1.62
C HIS A 38 -1.44 -12.55 -2.62
N ASP A 39 -1.55 -12.11 -3.86
CA ASP A 39 -0.59 -12.46 -4.91
C ASP A 39 0.80 -11.92 -4.61
N LEU A 40 0.89 -10.65 -4.22
CA LEU A 40 2.16 -10.04 -3.83
C LEU A 40 2.71 -10.67 -2.55
N LYS A 41 1.84 -10.99 -1.61
CA LYS A 41 2.24 -11.68 -0.38
C LYS A 41 2.88 -13.03 -0.71
N GLN A 42 2.28 -13.77 -1.62
CA GLN A 42 2.80 -15.05 -2.06
C GLN A 42 4.16 -14.88 -2.75
N MET A 43 4.28 -13.87 -3.64
CA MET A 43 5.55 -13.59 -4.31
C MET A 43 6.64 -13.25 -3.30
N LEU A 44 6.31 -12.50 -2.27
CA LEU A 44 7.27 -12.18 -1.21
C LEU A 44 7.72 -13.45 -0.48
N ASN A 45 6.78 -14.32 -0.13
CA ASN A 45 7.08 -15.57 0.56
C ASN A 45 7.94 -16.50 -0.30
N GLU A 46 7.79 -16.44 -1.61
CA GLU A 46 8.55 -17.27 -2.55
C GLU A 46 9.88 -16.65 -2.97
N GLY A 47 10.21 -15.47 -2.43
CA GLY A 47 11.44 -14.77 -2.78
C GLY A 47 11.44 -14.18 -4.18
N LYS A 48 10.28 -13.95 -4.76
CA LYS A 48 10.14 -13.43 -6.14
C LYS A 48 10.03 -11.91 -6.21
N LEU A 49 9.86 -11.24 -5.06
CA LEU A 49 9.87 -9.79 -5.01
C LEU A 49 11.28 -9.31 -4.67
N ASN A 50 11.88 -8.58 -5.59
CA ASN A 50 13.23 -8.05 -5.40
C ASN A 50 13.15 -6.68 -4.71
N LEU A 51 12.61 -6.69 -3.49
CA LEU A 51 12.45 -5.49 -2.67
C LEU A 51 13.08 -5.73 -1.31
N ASN A 52 13.75 -4.71 -0.79
CA ASN A 52 14.34 -4.75 0.54
C ASN A 52 13.28 -4.36 1.58
N ILE A 53 12.37 -5.27 1.85
CA ILE A 53 11.27 -5.07 2.79
C ILE A 53 11.21 -6.22 3.79
N ASN A 54 10.48 -6.01 4.88
CA ASN A 54 10.27 -7.02 5.90
C ASN A 54 9.60 -8.25 5.30
N LYS A 55 10.10 -9.44 5.63
CA LYS A 55 9.53 -10.70 5.15
C LYS A 55 8.10 -10.95 5.59
N ASN A 56 7.69 -10.27 6.66
CA ASN A 56 6.33 -10.36 7.19
C ASN A 56 5.40 -9.27 6.64
N ALA A 57 5.88 -8.47 5.70
CA ALA A 57 5.07 -7.41 5.10
C ALA A 57 3.84 -7.98 4.43
N ASN A 58 2.75 -7.24 4.52
CA ASN A 58 1.52 -7.50 3.80
C ASN A 58 1.29 -6.38 2.79
N PHE A 59 0.36 -6.60 1.88
CA PHE A 59 0.08 -5.66 0.80
C PHE A 59 -1.42 -5.44 0.70
N THR A 60 -1.81 -4.22 0.43
CA THR A 60 -3.21 -3.84 0.32
C THR A 60 -3.44 -3.10 -0.99
N ASP A 61 -4.48 -3.49 -1.70
CA ASP A 61 -4.97 -2.74 -2.85
C ASP A 61 -5.95 -1.69 -2.33
N LEU A 62 -5.70 -0.44 -2.68
CA LEU A 62 -6.57 0.69 -2.35
C LEU A 62 -7.28 1.13 -3.63
N ARG A 63 -8.60 1.18 -3.58
CA ARG A 63 -9.37 1.80 -4.65
C ARG A 63 -9.75 3.20 -4.22
N LEU A 64 -9.43 4.16 -5.07
CA LEU A 64 -9.74 5.57 -4.83
C LEU A 64 -11.06 5.93 -5.50
N ASN A 65 -11.67 7.03 -5.06
CA ASN A 65 -12.98 7.47 -5.57
C ASN A 65 -12.98 7.79 -7.06
N ASN A 66 -11.81 8.10 -7.63
CA ASN A 66 -11.67 8.33 -9.08
C ASN A 66 -11.49 7.05 -9.87
N SER A 67 -11.72 5.90 -9.26
CA SER A 67 -11.57 4.56 -9.85
C SER A 67 -10.11 4.12 -10.06
N ASN A 68 -9.13 4.92 -9.66
CA ASN A 68 -7.74 4.49 -9.68
C ASN A 68 -7.49 3.50 -8.55
N GLU A 69 -6.62 2.54 -8.81
CA GLU A 69 -6.25 1.54 -7.83
C GLU A 69 -4.74 1.55 -7.66
N ILE A 70 -4.29 1.52 -6.42
CA ILE A 70 -2.87 1.46 -6.09
C ILE A 70 -2.63 0.34 -5.07
N THR A 71 -1.44 -0.21 -5.07
CA THR A 71 -1.05 -1.24 -4.10
C THR A 71 0.02 -0.66 -3.19
N VAL A 72 -0.18 -0.83 -1.89
CA VAL A 72 0.71 -0.27 -0.87
C VAL A 72 1.15 -1.36 0.10
N ILE A 73 2.27 -1.10 0.81
CA ILE A 73 2.74 -1.97 1.88
C ILE A 73 1.91 -1.72 3.13
N GLY A 74 1.51 -2.80 3.79
CA GLY A 74 0.73 -2.77 5.01
C GLY A 74 -0.54 -3.56 4.84
N SER A 75 -1.02 -4.15 5.94
CA SER A 75 -2.32 -4.82 5.93
C SER A 75 -3.45 -3.79 5.94
N PRO A 76 -4.65 -4.16 5.51
CA PRO A 76 -5.80 -3.26 5.63
C PRO A 76 -5.99 -2.74 7.07
N SER A 77 -5.76 -3.59 8.06
CA SER A 77 -5.89 -3.21 9.47
C SER A 77 -4.90 -2.12 9.87
N ILE A 78 -3.66 -2.22 9.40
CA ILE A 78 -2.62 -1.22 9.69
C ILE A 78 -2.99 0.11 9.05
N ILE A 79 -3.45 0.08 7.80
CA ILE A 79 -3.84 1.29 7.09
C ILE A 79 -5.03 1.94 7.77
N GLU A 80 -6.02 1.14 8.16
CA GLU A 80 -7.18 1.62 8.91
C GLU A 80 -6.76 2.28 10.22
N SER A 81 -5.80 1.69 10.94
CA SER A 81 -5.27 2.27 12.17
C SER A 81 -4.63 3.63 11.93
N LYS A 82 -3.90 3.78 10.83
CA LYS A 82 -3.30 5.08 10.46
C LYS A 82 -4.38 6.14 10.22
N ILE A 83 -5.44 5.77 9.55
CA ILE A 83 -6.57 6.66 9.27
C ILE A 83 -7.23 7.10 10.58
N LEU A 84 -7.52 6.14 11.46
CA LEU A 84 -8.15 6.43 12.74
C LEU A 84 -7.28 7.28 13.65
N THR A 85 -5.99 7.01 13.70
CA THR A 85 -5.03 7.78 14.51
C THR A 85 -4.94 9.21 14.01
N SER A 86 -4.88 9.42 12.71
CA SER A 86 -4.84 10.76 12.12
C SER A 86 -6.12 11.53 12.40
N SER A 87 -7.28 10.87 12.33
CA SER A 87 -8.57 11.48 12.67
C SER A 87 -8.62 11.92 14.12
N LYS A 88 -8.17 11.07 15.04
CA LYS A 88 -8.13 11.40 16.47
C LYS A 88 -7.22 12.60 16.74
N THR A 89 -6.08 12.66 16.08
CA THR A 89 -5.15 13.77 16.22
C THR A 89 -5.79 15.07 15.75
N LEU A 90 -6.49 15.04 14.63
CA LEU A 90 -7.17 16.20 14.10
C LEU A 90 -8.32 16.68 15.00
N LEU A 91 -9.04 15.73 15.59
CA LEU A 91 -10.15 16.07 16.49
C LEU A 91 -9.67 16.68 17.81
N LYS A 92 -8.46 16.35 18.24
CA LYS A 92 -7.87 16.89 19.45
C LYS A 92 -7.20 18.25 19.22
N GLY A 93 -6.84 18.51 18.02
CA GLY A 93 -6.17 19.73 17.63
C GLY A 93 -7.09 20.86 17.33
#